data_93141eb01f7e0c16f17c206b867b4211
#
_entry.id   93141eb01f7e0c16f17c206b867b4211
#
_cell.length_a   1.000
_cell.length_b   1.000
_cell.length_c   1.000
_cell.angle_alpha   90.00
_cell.angle_beta   90.00
_cell.angle_gamma   90.00
#
_symmetry.space_group_name_H-M   'P 1'
#
loop_
_entity.id
_entity.type
_entity.pdbx_description
1 polymer ?
#
loop_
_entity_poly.entity_id
_entity_poly.type
_entity_poly.pdbx_seq_one_letter_code
_entity_poly.pdbx_strand_id
1 'polypeptide(L)'
;TLLDYVSDLIEVLYGVSSAYGIVSGVLSTKVGINVFLDGYLPTENVRFRDKKFSFDVSTTAGEFINADTVIKYPILKKKYSNFSVTIEAGQVHKGEVLGILGANALGKTTMMKMIAGVEKPDSGSVDKKVKIAYKPQYLSNDIDVDVISVLNKANEGLIEGSQEEEQIVDPLKIKKLYNKSIKNLSGGELQKVSIVTCLLQ
;
A
#
# COMPACT_ATOMS: atom_id res chain seq x y z
N THR A 1 17.36 5.67 -1.66
CA THR A 1 16.18 6.24 -2.35
C THR A 1 16.62 7.25 -3.39
N LEU A 2 15.70 7.67 -4.30
CA LEU A 2 16.00 8.66 -5.33
C LEU A 2 16.49 9.99 -4.72
N LEU A 3 15.91 10.40 -3.59
CA LEU A 3 16.32 11.59 -2.84
C LEU A 3 17.79 11.58 -2.43
N ASP A 4 18.32 10.43 -2.05
CA ASP A 4 19.72 10.27 -1.65
C ASP A 4 20.70 10.49 -2.81
N TYR A 5 20.23 10.30 -4.04
CA TYR A 5 21.00 10.47 -5.26
C TYR A 5 20.91 11.86 -5.90
N VAL A 6 19.77 12.54 -5.74
CA VAL A 6 19.49 13.78 -6.49
C VAL A 6 19.46 15.04 -5.62
N SER A 7 19.53 14.92 -4.29
CA SER A 7 19.50 16.08 -3.39
C SER A 7 20.76 16.17 -2.56
N ASP A 8 21.34 17.35 -2.49
CA ASP A 8 22.45 17.69 -1.61
C ASP A 8 21.98 18.07 -0.21
N LEU A 9 20.82 18.70 -0.13
CA LEU A 9 20.24 19.26 1.08
C LEU A 9 18.75 18.86 1.19
N ILE A 10 18.27 18.75 2.42
CA ILE A 10 16.88 18.43 2.75
C ILE A 10 16.38 19.38 3.84
N GLU A 11 15.14 19.80 3.70
CA GLU A 11 14.35 20.42 4.75
C GLU A 11 13.19 19.48 5.13
N VAL A 12 12.92 19.37 6.42
CA VAL A 12 11.84 18.52 6.95
C VAL A 12 10.64 19.41 7.30
N LEU A 13 9.49 19.10 6.68
CA LEU A 13 8.23 19.73 7.04
C LEU A 13 7.54 18.93 8.14
N TYR A 14 7.12 19.61 9.20
CA TYR A 14 6.39 19.03 10.31
C TYR A 14 5.27 19.95 10.79
N GLY A 15 4.35 19.43 11.58
CA GLY A 15 3.20 20.20 12.07
C GLY A 15 1.93 19.36 12.18
N VAL A 16 0.80 20.04 12.23
CA VAL A 16 -0.53 19.41 12.32
C VAL A 16 -1.28 19.62 11.02
N SER A 17 -1.66 18.52 10.39
CA SER A 17 -2.38 18.55 9.10
C SER A 17 -3.62 19.45 9.21
N SER A 18 -3.80 20.33 8.23
CA SER A 18 -4.89 21.31 8.15
C SER A 18 -4.89 22.40 9.23
N ALA A 19 -3.86 22.48 10.07
CA ALA A 19 -3.73 23.53 11.09
C ALA A 19 -2.49 24.40 10.87
N TYR A 20 -1.29 23.80 10.86
CA TYR A 20 -0.06 24.54 10.58
C TYR A 20 1.06 23.60 10.09
N GLY A 21 1.98 24.14 9.32
CA GLY A 21 3.21 23.48 8.91
C GLY A 21 4.43 24.36 9.20
N ILE A 22 5.50 23.74 9.65
CA ILE A 22 6.79 24.38 9.93
C ILE A 22 7.84 23.68 9.08
N VAL A 23 8.76 24.44 8.52
CA VAL A 23 9.91 23.95 7.77
C VAL A 23 11.13 24.01 8.66
N SER A 24 11.87 22.91 8.77
CA SER A 24 13.12 22.87 9.55
C SER A 24 14.22 23.73 8.93
N GLY A 25 15.29 23.94 9.69
CA GLY A 25 16.56 24.36 9.10
C GLY A 25 17.06 23.34 8.05
N VAL A 26 17.96 23.81 7.17
CA VAL A 26 18.57 22.99 6.12
C VAL A 26 19.49 21.93 6.71
N LEU A 27 19.34 20.68 6.28
CA LEU A 27 20.12 19.52 6.71
C LEU A 27 20.82 18.89 5.50
N SER A 28 21.95 18.23 5.72
CA SER A 28 22.52 17.36 4.68
C SER A 28 21.58 16.20 4.41
N THR A 29 21.56 15.67 3.19
CA THR A 29 20.64 14.61 2.75
C THR A 29 20.59 13.43 3.71
N LYS A 30 21.76 12.90 4.09
CA LYS A 30 21.84 11.77 5.03
C LYS A 30 21.24 12.09 6.40
N VAL A 31 21.53 13.26 6.94
CA VAL A 31 21.01 13.68 8.24
C VAL A 31 19.50 13.91 8.15
N GLY A 32 19.02 14.61 7.12
CA GLY A 32 17.60 14.89 6.92
C GLY A 32 16.76 13.62 6.76
N ILE A 33 17.26 12.63 6.01
CA ILE A 33 16.58 11.33 5.87
C ILE A 33 16.50 10.62 7.22
N ASN A 34 17.59 10.56 7.98
CA ASN A 34 17.58 9.90 9.30
C ASN A 34 16.65 10.61 10.29
N VAL A 35 16.69 11.95 10.36
CA VAL A 35 15.76 12.75 11.16
C VAL A 35 14.31 12.45 10.78
N PHE A 36 14.01 12.39 9.48
CA PHE A 36 12.67 12.04 9.01
C PHE A 36 12.25 10.62 9.41
N LEU A 37 13.16 9.64 9.34
CA LEU A 37 12.89 8.26 9.75
C LEU A 37 12.69 8.13 11.26
N ASP A 38 13.49 8.85 12.07
CA ASP A 38 13.38 8.85 13.53
C ASP A 38 12.17 9.64 14.03
N GLY A 39 11.65 10.56 13.23
CA GLY A 39 10.52 11.43 13.63
C GLY A 39 10.88 12.45 14.69
N TYR A 40 12.17 12.77 14.84
CA TYR A 40 12.69 13.70 15.83
C TYR A 40 13.74 14.63 15.20
N LEU A 41 13.58 15.93 15.40
CA LEU A 41 14.46 16.98 14.92
C LEU A 41 15.34 17.51 16.07
N PRO A 42 16.61 17.08 16.18
CA PRO A 42 17.47 17.41 17.32
C PRO A 42 17.79 18.90 17.43
N THR A 43 17.95 19.60 16.31
CA THR A 43 18.30 21.02 16.25
C THR A 43 17.23 21.92 16.90
N GLU A 44 15.97 21.51 16.81
CA GLU A 44 14.82 22.26 17.31
C GLU A 44 14.17 21.58 18.52
N ASN A 45 14.72 20.43 18.95
CA ASN A 45 14.21 19.60 20.04
C ASN A 45 12.72 19.27 19.88
N VAL A 46 12.29 18.96 18.65
CA VAL A 46 10.89 18.67 18.31
C VAL A 46 10.72 17.23 17.85
N ARG A 47 9.77 16.52 18.48
CA ARG A 47 9.31 15.22 18.03
C ARG A 47 8.03 15.42 17.21
N PHE A 48 8.09 15.16 15.90
CA PHE A 48 6.97 15.30 14.98
C PHE A 48 6.30 13.97 14.61
N ARG A 49 6.85 12.84 15.11
CA ARG A 49 6.24 11.51 14.99
C ARG A 49 6.52 10.69 16.25
N ASP A 50 5.49 10.09 16.82
CA ASP A 50 5.58 9.32 18.08
C ASP A 50 6.45 8.06 17.95
N LYS A 51 6.34 7.37 16.79
CA LYS A 51 7.10 6.14 16.51
C LYS A 51 8.06 6.38 15.36
N LYS A 52 9.32 5.95 15.54
CA LYS A 52 10.28 5.91 14.45
C LYS A 52 9.88 4.86 13.42
N PHE A 53 10.27 5.03 12.17
CA PHE A 53 10.23 3.96 11.20
C PHE A 53 11.34 2.96 11.51
N SER A 54 10.97 1.74 11.86
CA SER A 54 11.89 0.61 11.98
C SER A 54 11.52 -0.43 10.93
N PHE A 55 12.53 -1.01 10.33
CA PHE A 55 12.37 -2.09 9.36
C PHE A 55 13.06 -3.32 9.93
N ASP A 56 12.25 -4.30 10.32
CA ASP A 56 12.76 -5.61 10.71
C ASP A 56 13.08 -6.37 9.42
N VAL A 57 14.36 -6.55 9.17
CA VAL A 57 14.81 -7.36 8.04
C VAL A 57 14.78 -8.82 8.49
N SER A 58 13.72 -9.53 8.14
CA SER A 58 13.68 -10.98 8.27
C SER A 58 14.70 -11.57 7.28
N THR A 59 15.73 -12.21 7.81
CA THR A 59 16.79 -12.85 7.01
C THR A 59 16.47 -14.28 6.62
N THR A 60 15.31 -14.81 6.99
CA THR A 60 14.93 -16.20 6.81
C THR A 60 14.05 -16.41 5.58
N ALA A 61 14.68 -16.65 4.44
CA ALA A 61 14.02 -17.16 3.24
C ALA A 61 13.45 -18.60 3.43
N GLY A 62 13.61 -19.20 4.60
CA GLY A 62 13.24 -20.60 4.87
C GLY A 62 11.96 -20.80 5.67
N GLU A 63 11.34 -19.74 6.20
CA GLU A 63 10.19 -19.88 7.11
C GLU A 63 8.90 -20.35 6.42
N PHE A 64 8.81 -20.28 5.10
CA PHE A 64 7.61 -20.67 4.36
C PHE A 64 7.64 -22.10 3.81
N ILE A 65 8.71 -22.89 4.04
CA ILE A 65 8.85 -24.26 3.50
C ILE A 65 7.71 -25.18 3.96
N ASN A 66 7.17 -24.96 5.18
CA ASN A 66 6.07 -25.73 5.75
C ASN A 66 4.75 -24.92 5.84
N ALA A 67 4.68 -23.72 5.25
CA ALA A 67 3.48 -22.90 5.31
C ALA A 67 2.45 -23.36 4.26
N ASP A 68 1.16 -23.24 4.60
CA ASP A 68 0.08 -23.58 3.68
C ASP A 68 0.14 -22.75 2.41
N THR A 69 0.16 -23.39 1.25
CA THR A 69 0.01 -22.75 -0.04
C THR A 69 -1.42 -22.23 -0.21
N VAL A 70 -1.58 -20.93 -0.40
CA VAL A 70 -2.88 -20.25 -0.57
C VAL A 70 -3.20 -19.89 -2.02
N ILE A 71 -2.17 -19.69 -2.84
CA ILE A 71 -2.30 -19.44 -4.27
C ILE A 71 -1.29 -20.31 -4.99
N LYS A 72 -1.73 -21.00 -6.06
CA LYS A 72 -0.86 -21.75 -6.95
C LYS A 72 -1.24 -21.48 -8.39
N TYR A 73 -0.26 -21.32 -9.25
CA TYR A 73 -0.47 -21.10 -10.66
C TYR A 73 0.59 -21.81 -11.50
N PRO A 74 0.18 -22.41 -12.64
CA PRO A 74 1.10 -22.94 -13.65
C PRO A 74 1.70 -21.78 -14.45
N ILE A 75 2.39 -22.09 -15.52
CA ILE A 75 2.79 -21.07 -16.49
C ILE A 75 1.54 -20.35 -17.01
N LEU A 76 1.48 -19.03 -16.80
CA LEU A 76 0.41 -18.17 -17.29
C LEU A 76 0.91 -17.38 -18.50
N LYS A 77 0.07 -17.27 -19.53
CA LYS A 77 0.38 -16.48 -20.73
C LYS A 77 -0.75 -15.50 -21.01
N LYS A 78 -0.35 -14.29 -21.38
CA LYS A 78 -1.27 -13.25 -21.85
C LYS A 78 -0.68 -12.51 -23.04
N LYS A 79 -1.47 -12.35 -24.09
CA LYS A 79 -1.07 -11.65 -25.30
C LYS A 79 -2.02 -10.50 -25.57
N TYR A 80 -1.47 -9.35 -25.85
CA TYR A 80 -2.16 -8.16 -26.35
C TYR A 80 -1.68 -7.88 -27.77
N SER A 81 -2.24 -6.89 -28.43
CA SER A 81 -1.84 -6.52 -29.80
C SER A 81 -0.34 -6.29 -29.97
N ASN A 82 0.27 -5.57 -29.02
CA ASN A 82 1.67 -5.13 -29.10
C ASN A 82 2.54 -5.61 -27.93
N PHE A 83 2.02 -6.53 -27.09
CA PHE A 83 2.73 -6.98 -25.89
C PHE A 83 2.31 -8.40 -25.52
N SER A 84 3.25 -9.19 -25.08
CA SER A 84 2.96 -10.49 -24.49
C SER A 84 3.74 -10.70 -23.22
N VAL A 85 3.14 -11.37 -22.25
CA VAL A 85 3.81 -11.74 -21.00
C VAL A 85 3.63 -13.23 -20.75
N THR A 86 4.71 -13.88 -20.35
CA THR A 86 4.73 -15.24 -19.84
C THR A 86 5.21 -15.19 -18.41
N ILE A 87 4.47 -15.81 -17.51
CA ILE A 87 4.74 -15.87 -16.07
C ILE A 87 5.02 -17.33 -15.76
N GLU A 88 6.19 -17.60 -15.22
CA GLU A 88 6.57 -18.94 -14.79
C GLU A 88 5.66 -19.42 -13.65
N ALA A 89 5.55 -20.75 -13.52
CA ALA A 89 4.78 -21.36 -12.48
C ALA A 89 5.26 -20.92 -11.10
N GLY A 90 4.34 -20.68 -10.19
CA GLY A 90 4.65 -20.19 -8.85
C GLY A 90 3.57 -20.49 -7.83
N GLN A 91 3.87 -20.17 -6.59
CA GLN A 91 2.95 -20.33 -5.46
C GLN A 91 3.18 -19.22 -4.44
N VAL A 92 2.16 -18.93 -3.66
CA VAL A 92 2.20 -17.99 -2.54
C VAL A 92 1.67 -18.69 -1.29
N HIS A 93 2.33 -18.49 -0.16
CA HIS A 93 2.02 -19.11 1.10
C HIS A 93 1.28 -18.15 2.05
N LYS A 94 0.62 -18.73 3.03
CA LYS A 94 -0.06 -17.95 4.07
C LYS A 94 0.94 -17.09 4.84
N GLY A 95 0.66 -15.79 4.95
CA GLY A 95 1.52 -14.81 5.64
C GLY A 95 2.73 -14.33 4.83
N GLU A 96 2.92 -14.83 3.60
CA GLU A 96 4.03 -14.41 2.74
C GLU A 96 3.77 -13.03 2.12
N VAL A 97 4.80 -12.21 2.05
CA VAL A 97 4.82 -10.92 1.33
C VAL A 97 5.68 -11.07 0.09
N LEU A 98 5.04 -11.13 -1.08
CA LEU A 98 5.71 -11.26 -2.36
C LEU A 98 5.94 -9.89 -3.00
N GLY A 99 7.21 -9.46 -3.12
CA GLY A 99 7.61 -8.26 -3.86
C GLY A 99 7.82 -8.55 -5.34
N ILE A 100 7.20 -7.75 -6.23
CA ILE A 100 7.37 -7.85 -7.68
C ILE A 100 8.17 -6.65 -8.18
N LEU A 101 9.39 -6.88 -8.65
CA LEU A 101 10.30 -5.87 -9.15
C LEU A 101 10.50 -5.98 -10.66
N GLY A 102 10.79 -4.87 -11.30
CA GLY A 102 11.07 -4.81 -12.74
C GLY A 102 10.79 -3.41 -13.32
N ALA A 103 11.33 -3.14 -14.49
CA ALA A 103 11.08 -1.89 -15.22
C ALA A 103 9.59 -1.71 -15.56
N ASN A 104 9.20 -0.48 -15.92
CA ASN A 104 7.82 -0.21 -16.33
C ASN A 104 7.49 -0.94 -17.64
N ALA A 105 6.20 -1.22 -17.84
CA ALA A 105 5.67 -1.91 -19.02
C ALA A 105 6.11 -3.39 -19.21
N LEU A 106 6.74 -4.03 -18.23
CA LEU A 106 7.11 -5.46 -18.30
C LEU A 106 6.00 -6.43 -17.88
N GLY A 107 4.79 -5.95 -17.57
CA GLY A 107 3.65 -6.83 -17.26
C GLY A 107 3.40 -7.06 -15.76
N LYS A 108 4.06 -6.34 -14.83
CA LYS A 108 3.81 -6.47 -13.38
C LYS A 108 2.32 -6.34 -13.03
N THR A 109 1.67 -5.29 -13.53
CA THR A 109 0.23 -5.06 -13.29
C THR A 109 -0.64 -6.15 -13.93
N THR A 110 -0.25 -6.64 -15.11
CA THR A 110 -0.94 -7.76 -15.78
C THR A 110 -0.86 -9.03 -14.94
N MET A 111 0.32 -9.36 -14.42
CA MET A 111 0.51 -10.49 -13.50
C MET A 111 -0.41 -10.37 -12.29
N MET A 112 -0.40 -9.21 -11.61
CA MET A 112 -1.25 -8.99 -10.44
C MET A 112 -2.74 -9.12 -10.75
N LYS A 113 -3.19 -8.58 -11.89
CA LYS A 113 -4.59 -8.71 -12.32
C LYS A 113 -4.98 -10.16 -12.63
N MET A 114 -4.09 -10.94 -13.24
CA MET A 114 -4.34 -12.37 -13.50
C MET A 114 -4.40 -13.17 -12.20
N ILE A 115 -3.47 -12.96 -11.27
CA ILE A 115 -3.48 -13.63 -9.96
C ILE A 115 -4.73 -13.23 -9.17
N ALA A 116 -5.11 -11.96 -9.17
CA ALA A 116 -6.32 -11.48 -8.52
C ALA A 116 -7.61 -11.99 -9.19
N GLY A 117 -7.54 -12.45 -10.45
CA GLY A 117 -8.71 -12.88 -11.22
C GLY A 117 -9.50 -11.74 -11.84
N VAL A 118 -8.94 -10.53 -11.83
CA VAL A 118 -9.49 -9.34 -12.51
C VAL A 118 -9.36 -9.49 -14.03
N GLU A 119 -8.34 -10.20 -14.47
CA GLU A 119 -8.07 -10.48 -15.87
C GLU A 119 -7.79 -11.98 -16.06
N LYS A 120 -8.37 -12.58 -17.10
CA LYS A 120 -8.13 -14.00 -17.43
C LYS A 120 -6.86 -14.14 -18.26
N PRO A 121 -5.95 -15.07 -17.90
CA PRO A 121 -4.86 -15.47 -18.79
C PRO A 121 -5.42 -16.15 -20.03
N ASP A 122 -4.68 -16.09 -21.14
CA ASP A 122 -5.03 -16.82 -22.37
C ASP A 122 -4.65 -18.31 -22.26
N SER A 123 -3.68 -18.61 -21.38
CA SER A 123 -3.27 -19.98 -21.06
C SER A 123 -2.92 -20.11 -19.58
N GLY A 124 -3.30 -21.23 -18.99
CA GLY A 124 -3.16 -21.51 -17.57
C GLY A 124 -4.36 -21.01 -16.74
N SER A 125 -4.39 -21.38 -15.48
CA SER A 125 -5.40 -20.92 -14.51
C SER A 125 -4.80 -20.82 -13.13
N VAL A 126 -5.26 -19.83 -12.37
CA VAL A 126 -4.82 -19.62 -10.98
C VAL A 126 -5.73 -20.40 -10.04
N ASP A 127 -5.14 -21.30 -9.26
CA ASP A 127 -5.82 -21.99 -8.16
C ASP A 127 -5.70 -21.16 -6.89
N LYS A 128 -6.83 -20.80 -6.28
CA LYS A 128 -6.94 -19.94 -5.11
C LYS A 128 -7.75 -20.61 -4.02
N LYS A 129 -7.16 -20.76 -2.85
CA LYS A 129 -7.84 -21.22 -1.64
C LYS A 129 -8.40 -20.09 -0.79
N VAL A 130 -8.13 -18.85 -1.17
CA VAL A 130 -8.48 -17.64 -0.42
C VAL A 130 -9.18 -16.62 -1.32
N LYS A 131 -9.99 -15.77 -0.72
CA LYS A 131 -10.52 -14.57 -1.36
C LYS A 131 -9.38 -13.58 -1.55
N ILE A 132 -9.29 -12.96 -2.72
CA ILE A 132 -8.26 -11.98 -3.05
C ILE A 132 -8.90 -10.62 -3.20
N ALA A 133 -8.49 -9.68 -2.37
CA ALA A 133 -8.80 -8.27 -2.55
C ALA A 133 -7.76 -7.62 -3.47
N TYR A 134 -8.21 -6.86 -4.45
CA TYR A 134 -7.35 -6.18 -5.41
C TYR A 134 -7.49 -4.66 -5.30
N LYS A 135 -6.40 -3.98 -4.95
CA LYS A 135 -6.33 -2.52 -4.97
C LYS A 135 -5.82 -2.05 -6.34
N PRO A 136 -6.63 -1.32 -7.14
CA PRO A 136 -6.18 -0.80 -8.42
C PRO A 136 -5.11 0.29 -8.23
N GLN A 137 -4.25 0.45 -9.23
CA GLN A 137 -3.18 1.46 -9.21
C GLN A 137 -3.75 2.89 -9.31
N TYR A 138 -4.75 3.07 -10.15
CA TYR A 138 -5.44 4.34 -10.35
C TYR A 138 -6.83 4.24 -9.72
N LEU A 139 -7.19 5.27 -8.98
CA LEU A 139 -8.48 5.40 -8.33
C LEU A 139 -9.18 6.61 -8.93
N SER A 140 -10.41 6.41 -9.36
CA SER A 140 -11.28 7.52 -9.72
C SER A 140 -11.83 8.16 -8.45
N ASN A 141 -11.74 9.47 -8.38
CA ASN A 141 -12.39 10.28 -7.34
C ASN A 141 -13.65 10.98 -7.85
N ASP A 142 -14.21 10.51 -8.97
CA ASP A 142 -15.40 11.14 -9.60
C ASP A 142 -16.71 10.77 -8.87
N ILE A 143 -16.64 9.95 -7.84
CA ILE A 143 -17.79 9.44 -7.12
C ILE A 143 -18.10 10.36 -5.94
N ASP A 144 -19.29 10.93 -5.93
CA ASP A 144 -19.78 11.79 -4.84
C ASP A 144 -20.51 10.94 -3.79
N VAL A 145 -19.73 10.18 -3.04
CA VAL A 145 -20.16 9.29 -1.95
C VAL A 145 -19.21 9.46 -0.79
N ASP A 146 -19.73 9.45 0.43
CA ASP A 146 -18.91 9.56 1.63
C ASP A 146 -18.03 8.34 1.87
N VAL A 147 -16.87 8.57 2.46
CA VAL A 147 -15.89 7.52 2.78
C VAL A 147 -16.51 6.39 3.58
N ILE A 148 -17.31 6.70 4.62
CA ILE A 148 -17.96 5.68 5.45
C ILE A 148 -18.88 4.76 4.63
N SER A 149 -19.60 5.30 3.64
CA SER A 149 -20.46 4.50 2.76
C SER A 149 -19.67 3.52 1.90
N VAL A 150 -18.49 3.92 1.44
CA VAL A 150 -17.58 3.04 0.68
C VAL A 150 -17.02 1.92 1.55
N LEU A 151 -16.63 2.22 2.79
CA LEU A 151 -16.14 1.24 3.74
C LEU A 151 -17.23 0.24 4.14
N ASN A 152 -18.43 0.70 4.44
CA ASN A 152 -19.57 -0.16 4.77
C ASN A 152 -19.97 -1.08 3.61
N LYS A 153 -19.81 -0.64 2.37
CA LYS A 153 -20.02 -1.51 1.20
C LYS A 153 -18.96 -2.59 1.07
N ALA A 154 -17.74 -2.33 1.53
CA ALA A 154 -16.66 -3.33 1.54
C ALA A 154 -16.82 -4.36 2.66
N ASN A 155 -17.30 -3.90 3.83
CA ASN A 155 -17.63 -4.75 4.98
C ASN A 155 -18.91 -4.23 5.66
N GLU A 156 -20.02 -4.93 5.43
CA GLU A 156 -21.33 -4.59 6.02
C GLU A 156 -21.35 -4.69 7.55
N GLY A 157 -20.37 -5.35 8.14
CA GLY A 157 -20.19 -5.48 9.59
C GLY A 157 -19.24 -4.45 10.21
N LEU A 158 -18.81 -3.43 9.47
CA LEU A 158 -17.97 -2.38 10.02
C LEU A 158 -18.77 -1.50 10.99
N ILE A 159 -18.66 -1.80 12.26
CA ILE A 159 -19.34 -1.11 13.35
C ILE A 159 -18.28 -0.29 14.12
N GLU A 160 -18.67 0.91 14.58
CA GLU A 160 -17.83 1.74 15.43
C GLU A 160 -17.42 0.97 16.70
N GLY A 161 -16.11 0.91 16.97
CA GLY A 161 -15.52 0.12 18.06
C GLY A 161 -15.35 -1.37 17.72
N SER A 162 -15.54 -1.80 16.46
CA SER A 162 -15.24 -3.18 16.04
C SER A 162 -13.73 -3.43 15.99
N GLN A 163 -13.35 -4.70 16.07
CA GLN A 163 -11.94 -5.11 15.96
C GLN A 163 -11.34 -4.72 14.60
N GLU A 164 -12.10 -4.80 13.54
CA GLU A 164 -11.70 -4.36 12.19
C GLU A 164 -11.44 -2.86 12.14
N GLU A 165 -12.25 -2.07 12.82
CA GLU A 165 -12.03 -0.63 12.91
C GLU A 165 -10.73 -0.32 13.65
N GLU A 166 -10.49 -0.92 14.81
CA GLU A 166 -9.28 -0.71 15.61
C GLU A 166 -8.01 -1.18 14.90
N GLN A 167 -8.07 -2.31 14.19
CA GLN A 167 -6.88 -2.91 13.56
C GLN A 167 -6.58 -2.35 12.17
N ILE A 168 -7.58 -1.94 11.40
CA ILE A 168 -7.43 -1.56 10.00
C ILE A 168 -7.65 -0.06 9.80
N VAL A 169 -8.72 0.50 10.35
CA VAL A 169 -9.12 1.89 10.10
C VAL A 169 -8.31 2.89 10.90
N ASP A 170 -8.15 2.64 12.20
CA ASP A 170 -7.51 3.56 13.14
C ASP A 170 -6.02 3.79 12.87
N PRO A 171 -5.20 2.78 12.53
CA PRO A 171 -3.79 2.99 12.21
C PRO A 171 -3.57 3.93 11.03
N LEU A 172 -4.49 3.97 10.08
CA LEU A 172 -4.44 4.84 8.90
C LEU A 172 -5.15 6.19 9.12
N LYS A 173 -5.74 6.40 10.32
CA LYS A 173 -6.43 7.64 10.73
C LYS A 173 -7.58 8.01 9.78
N ILE A 174 -8.33 7.01 9.30
CA ILE A 174 -9.40 7.18 8.32
C ILE A 174 -10.69 7.76 8.94
N LYS A 175 -10.94 7.56 10.24
CA LYS A 175 -12.13 8.10 10.94
C LYS A 175 -12.36 9.60 10.67
N LYS A 176 -11.30 10.38 10.58
CA LYS A 176 -11.36 11.81 10.27
C LYS A 176 -11.96 12.13 8.89
N LEU A 177 -12.00 11.12 8.02
CA LEU A 177 -12.46 11.26 6.65
C LEU A 177 -13.87 10.70 6.43
N TYR A 178 -14.50 10.07 7.42
CA TYR A 178 -15.76 9.36 7.28
C TYR A 178 -16.84 10.18 6.57
N ASN A 179 -17.00 11.43 6.98
CA ASN A 179 -18.01 12.35 6.44
C ASN A 179 -17.51 13.17 5.23
N LYS A 180 -16.33 12.84 4.70
CA LYS A 180 -15.77 13.47 3.50
C LYS A 180 -16.22 12.70 2.26
N SER A 181 -16.67 13.42 1.23
CA SER A 181 -16.90 12.79 -0.08
C SER A 181 -15.58 12.34 -0.70
N ILE A 182 -15.58 11.18 -1.33
CA ILE A 182 -14.43 10.61 -2.09
C ILE A 182 -13.90 11.64 -3.08
N LYS A 183 -14.77 12.42 -3.71
CA LYS A 183 -14.44 13.48 -4.66
C LYS A 183 -13.53 14.58 -4.07
N ASN A 184 -13.63 14.82 -2.76
CA ASN A 184 -12.91 15.88 -2.07
C ASN A 184 -11.65 15.39 -1.34
N LEU A 185 -11.25 14.14 -1.55
CA LEU A 185 -10.05 13.57 -0.97
C LEU A 185 -8.80 14.01 -1.73
N SER A 186 -7.76 14.32 -0.98
CA SER A 186 -6.42 14.42 -1.56
C SER A 186 -5.94 13.05 -2.07
N GLY A 187 -4.98 13.04 -3.00
CA GLY A 187 -4.45 11.78 -3.53
C GLY A 187 -3.96 10.81 -2.45
N GLY A 188 -3.31 11.33 -1.39
CA GLY A 188 -2.85 10.50 -0.25
C GLY A 188 -4.01 9.97 0.61
N GLU A 189 -5.04 10.77 0.85
CA GLU A 189 -6.26 10.33 1.56
C GLU A 189 -6.99 9.25 0.76
N LEU A 190 -7.13 9.44 -0.56
CA LEU A 190 -7.76 8.48 -1.45
C LEU A 190 -7.02 7.14 -1.47
N GLN A 191 -5.68 7.16 -1.50
CA GLN A 191 -4.87 5.95 -1.41
C GLN A 191 -5.08 5.22 -0.07
N LYS A 192 -5.14 5.92 1.06
CA LYS A 192 -5.40 5.33 2.37
C LYS A 192 -6.79 4.69 2.43
N VAL A 193 -7.82 5.40 1.98
CA VAL A 193 -9.19 4.87 1.91
C VAL A 193 -9.24 3.60 1.06
N SER A 194 -8.58 3.61 -0.10
CA SER A 194 -8.52 2.43 -0.97
C SER A 194 -7.79 1.23 -0.33
N ILE A 195 -6.72 1.47 0.43
CA ILE A 195 -6.03 0.41 1.18
C ILE A 195 -6.96 -0.19 2.22
N VAL A 196 -7.62 0.66 3.03
CA VAL A 196 -8.59 0.20 4.03
C VAL A 196 -9.74 -0.58 3.39
N THR A 197 -10.33 -0.05 2.31
CA THR A 197 -11.39 -0.75 1.56
C THR A 197 -10.94 -2.14 1.08
N CYS A 198 -9.70 -2.24 0.62
CA CYS A 198 -9.14 -3.52 0.18
C CYS A 198 -8.90 -4.50 1.33
N LEU A 199 -8.49 -4.02 2.50
CA LEU A 199 -8.25 -4.85 3.69
C LEU A 199 -9.54 -5.31 4.38
N LEU A 200 -10.65 -4.59 4.18
CA LEU A 200 -11.96 -4.92 4.72
C LEU A 200 -12.74 -5.94 3.87
N GLN A 201 -12.32 -6.23 2.64
CA GLN A 201 -12.93 -7.21 1.73
C GLN A 201 -12.56 -8.66 2.09
#